data_7e8d8f71cb9e3fdb80f045e585d79323
#
_entry.id   7e8d8f71cb9e3fdb80f045e585d79323
#
_cell.length_a   1.000
_cell.length_b   1.000
_cell.length_c   1.000
_cell.angle_alpha   90.00
_cell.angle_beta   90.00
_cell.angle_gamma   90.00
#
_symmetry.space_group_name_H-M   'P 1'
#
loop_
_entity.id
_entity.type
_entity.pdbx_description
1 polymer ?
#
loop_
_entity_poly.entity_id
_entity_poly.type
_entity_poly.pdbx_seq_one_letter_code
_entity_poly.pdbx_strand_id
1 'polypeptide(L)'
;MKKRILKVLVVTIIAICSFSLVACNSENDKSGGLKKTTAAAPTVYDVSEKESAVENAATVDLSTLSKDVNADGATVLSNDVTTITSAGSYILTGAYAGITVSVGNGETVHLFLNDATISGGTGIAISNTNKKSTLIITACENTENEVASKGDDVNAIHVKGTLKINGTGTIKISAKKNGIKVSKGLSIADSTINLTAGNHALSARFIETENAKINVLSAEKDALNAECDDETQEFTLNEGYVSLKNSKIIASVSGDGIQADTFVYITGGSVDIKTAATFVSYSEESMAAYDLSEDDFRYIKSGDTYKKVADDVATKGARYAMIQSAKGIKCGEIKYEIDGTEYAVTKNSNYFIVIDGARVKIDSSDDAIHTNSGNXXXXXXXYDSRRRNPRRRTCENRRRRNHRERRIRRNRGRIR
;
A
#
# COMPACT_ATOMS: atom_id res chain seq x y z
N MET A 1 33.27 1.52 32.54
CA MET A 1 32.27 1.61 31.44
C MET A 1 31.48 2.90 31.57
N LYS A 2 31.84 3.90 30.78
CA LYS A 2 31.25 5.24 30.87
C LYS A 2 30.25 5.44 29.71
N LYS A 3 28.97 5.61 30.03
CA LYS A 3 27.95 6.02 29.07
C LYS A 3 28.17 7.46 28.67
N ARG A 4 28.40 7.71 27.40
CA ARG A 4 28.45 9.09 26.87
C ARG A 4 27.02 9.54 26.55
N ILE A 5 26.56 10.54 27.27
CA ILE A 5 25.28 11.20 26.99
C ILE A 5 25.55 12.28 25.93
N LEU A 6 24.96 12.12 24.77
CA LEU A 6 25.02 13.13 23.73
C LEU A 6 23.90 14.17 23.99
N LYS A 7 24.29 15.39 24.32
CA LYS A 7 23.34 16.49 24.49
C LYS A 7 23.04 17.11 23.11
N VAL A 8 21.80 17.00 22.69
CA VAL A 8 21.31 17.72 21.51
C VAL A 8 20.84 19.10 21.93
N LEU A 9 21.39 20.13 21.33
CA LEU A 9 20.99 21.51 21.57
C LEU A 9 19.75 21.84 20.73
N VAL A 10 18.62 22.03 21.39
CA VAL A 10 17.38 22.47 20.74
C VAL A 10 17.32 23.99 20.78
N VAL A 11 17.32 24.61 19.62
CA VAL A 11 17.11 26.09 19.51
C VAL A 11 15.60 26.31 19.41
N THR A 12 15.02 26.86 20.46
CA THR A 12 13.60 27.18 20.52
C THR A 12 13.36 28.57 19.95
N ILE A 13 12.63 28.67 18.86
CA ILE A 13 12.11 29.96 18.35
C ILE A 13 10.70 30.11 18.92
N ILE A 14 10.52 31.11 19.78
CA ILE A 14 9.23 31.42 20.37
C ILE A 14 8.47 32.37 19.45
N ALA A 15 7.41 31.87 18.83
CA ALA A 15 6.44 32.76 18.18
C ALA A 15 5.21 32.87 19.11
N ILE A 16 4.94 34.11 19.55
CA ILE A 16 3.80 34.41 20.43
C ILE A 16 2.55 34.58 19.56
N CYS A 17 1.61 33.66 19.68
CA CYS A 17 0.26 33.84 19.15
C CYS A 17 -0.76 33.75 20.29
N SER A 18 -1.64 34.72 20.34
CA SER A 18 -2.66 34.94 21.37
C SER A 18 -3.72 33.82 21.42
N PHE A 19 -4.01 33.37 22.63
CA PHE A 19 -4.99 32.34 22.94
C PHE A 19 -6.41 32.88 23.05
N SER A 20 -7.36 32.20 22.46
CA SER A 20 -8.76 32.27 22.84
C SER A 20 -9.14 30.94 23.51
N LEU A 21 -9.43 30.99 24.79
CA LEU A 21 -9.88 29.82 25.55
C LEU A 21 -11.37 29.58 25.33
N VAL A 22 -11.72 28.44 24.78
CA VAL A 22 -13.08 27.91 24.89
C VAL A 22 -12.99 26.65 25.76
N ALA A 23 -13.56 26.74 26.95
CA ALA A 23 -13.64 25.60 27.86
C ALA A 23 -14.85 24.75 27.53
N CYS A 24 -14.62 23.49 27.20
CA CYS A 24 -15.67 22.48 27.19
C CYS A 24 -15.42 21.48 28.33
N ASN A 25 -16.41 21.33 29.17
CA ASN A 25 -16.43 20.34 30.27
C ASN A 25 -16.33 18.92 29.70
N SER A 26 -15.43 18.15 30.26
CA SER A 26 -15.31 16.72 29.95
C SER A 26 -16.00 15.90 31.05
N GLU A 27 -16.97 15.08 30.67
CA GLU A 27 -17.45 14.01 31.51
C GLU A 27 -16.46 12.84 31.50
N ASN A 28 -16.25 12.24 32.68
CA ASN A 28 -15.34 11.12 32.89
C ASN A 28 -15.81 9.85 32.18
N ASP A 29 -15.13 9.46 31.13
CA ASP A 29 -15.35 8.15 30.53
C ASP A 29 -14.20 7.23 30.95
N LYS A 30 -14.51 6.19 31.68
CA LYS A 30 -13.56 5.19 32.18
C LYS A 30 -13.37 4.05 31.15
N SER A 31 -13.11 4.37 29.93
CA SER A 31 -12.59 3.39 28.98
C SER A 31 -11.16 3.76 28.67
N GLY A 32 -10.27 2.78 28.57
CA GLY A 32 -8.86 3.00 28.21
C GLY A 32 -8.74 3.52 26.79
N GLY A 33 -9.27 4.71 26.57
CA GLY A 33 -9.28 5.36 25.26
C GLY A 33 -7.93 5.99 24.92
N LEU A 34 -7.59 5.92 23.66
CA LEU A 34 -6.44 6.61 23.08
C LEU A 34 -6.44 8.09 23.47
N LYS A 35 -5.33 8.58 23.96
CA LYS A 35 -5.18 10.03 24.24
C LYS A 35 -5.31 10.82 22.96
N LYS A 36 -6.24 11.74 22.90
CA LYS A 36 -6.37 12.68 21.80
C LYS A 36 -5.24 13.71 21.86
N THR A 37 -4.36 13.72 20.91
CA THR A 37 -3.41 14.81 20.78
C THR A 37 -4.05 15.92 19.97
N THR A 38 -3.99 17.15 20.49
CA THR A 38 -4.12 18.34 19.67
C THR A 38 -2.75 18.61 19.05
N ALA A 39 -2.39 17.85 18.05
CA ALA A 39 -1.25 18.23 17.23
C ALA A 39 -1.53 19.63 16.66
N ALA A 40 -0.50 20.49 16.58
CA ALA A 40 -0.62 21.78 15.93
C ALA A 40 -1.29 21.59 14.57
N ALA A 41 -2.28 22.43 14.25
CA ALA A 41 -2.99 22.31 12.99
C ALA A 41 -1.98 22.33 11.85
N PRO A 42 -1.89 21.26 11.05
CA PRO A 42 -0.91 21.24 9.97
C PRO A 42 -1.22 22.31 8.94
N THR A 43 -0.18 22.83 8.30
CA THR A 43 -0.34 23.77 7.19
C THR A 43 -1.25 23.14 6.14
N VAL A 44 -2.35 23.80 5.84
CA VAL A 44 -3.29 23.31 4.81
C VAL A 44 -2.74 23.72 3.45
N TYR A 45 -2.10 22.79 2.76
CA TYR A 45 -1.70 23.00 1.38
C TYR A 45 -2.92 22.88 0.47
N ASP A 46 -3.04 23.73 -0.52
CA ASP A 46 -4.02 23.51 -1.58
C ASP A 46 -3.55 22.38 -2.52
N VAL A 47 -4.37 21.98 -3.50
CA VAL A 47 -4.05 20.84 -4.36
C VAL A 47 -2.78 21.09 -5.18
N SER A 48 -2.59 22.33 -5.67
CA SER A 48 -1.41 22.69 -6.47
C SER A 48 -0.12 22.67 -5.64
N GLU A 49 -0.20 23.10 -4.39
CA GLU A 49 0.94 23.03 -3.45
C GLU A 49 1.31 21.59 -3.12
N LYS A 50 0.31 20.71 -2.97
CA LYS A 50 0.53 19.27 -2.73
C LYS A 50 1.17 18.60 -3.93
N GLU A 51 0.72 18.90 -5.14
CA GLU A 51 1.32 18.40 -6.37
C GLU A 51 2.78 18.82 -6.49
N SER A 52 3.09 20.10 -6.24
CA SER A 52 4.46 20.62 -6.22
C SER A 52 5.31 19.95 -5.13
N ALA A 53 4.74 19.71 -3.96
CA ALA A 53 5.44 19.01 -2.86
C ALA A 53 5.79 17.58 -3.24
N VAL A 54 4.86 16.87 -3.90
CA VAL A 54 5.10 15.51 -4.39
C VAL A 54 6.18 15.48 -5.47
N GLU A 55 6.12 16.41 -6.44
CA GLU A 55 7.13 16.52 -7.49
C GLU A 55 8.52 16.81 -6.90
N ASN A 56 8.59 17.64 -5.87
CA ASN A 56 9.84 17.97 -5.18
C ASN A 56 10.31 16.85 -4.24
N ALA A 57 9.38 16.03 -3.71
CA ALA A 57 9.72 14.90 -2.85
C ALA A 57 10.17 13.67 -3.65
N ALA A 58 9.83 13.60 -4.93
CA ALA A 58 10.24 12.48 -5.80
C ALA A 58 11.77 12.51 -5.97
N THR A 59 12.44 11.73 -5.15
CA THR A 59 13.90 11.73 -5.05
C THR A 59 14.58 10.82 -6.08
N VAL A 60 13.81 10.00 -6.78
CA VAL A 60 14.34 9.05 -7.77
C VAL A 60 13.96 9.51 -9.17
N ASP A 61 14.95 9.78 -10.00
CA ASP A 61 14.73 10.05 -11.42
C ASP A 61 14.46 8.73 -12.16
N LEU A 62 13.19 8.37 -12.26
CA LEU A 62 12.78 7.14 -12.93
C LEU A 62 13.10 7.16 -14.44
N SER A 63 13.29 8.34 -15.04
CA SER A 63 13.69 8.44 -16.45
C SER A 63 15.14 7.99 -16.66
N THR A 64 16.02 8.19 -15.68
CA THR A 64 17.38 7.62 -15.74
C THR A 64 17.35 6.12 -15.47
N LEU A 65 16.51 5.67 -14.56
CA LEU A 65 16.33 4.24 -14.30
C LEU A 65 15.86 3.50 -15.57
N SER A 66 14.95 4.10 -16.33
CA SER A 66 14.48 3.53 -17.62
C SER A 66 15.61 3.32 -18.65
N LYS A 67 16.65 4.11 -18.58
CA LYS A 67 17.79 4.05 -19.52
C LYS A 67 18.91 3.13 -19.03
N ASP A 68 18.93 2.79 -17.76
CA ASP A 68 19.99 1.97 -17.16
C ASP A 68 19.68 0.47 -17.34
N VAL A 69 19.61 0.04 -18.60
CA VAL A 69 19.28 -1.35 -18.97
C VAL A 69 20.39 -2.04 -19.76
N ASN A 70 21.52 -1.36 -19.98
CA ASN A 70 22.61 -1.90 -20.76
C ASN A 70 23.52 -2.78 -19.90
N ALA A 71 23.71 -4.02 -20.32
CA ALA A 71 24.57 -5.00 -19.65
C ALA A 71 26.02 -5.00 -20.14
N ASP A 72 26.41 -4.02 -20.96
CA ASP A 72 27.80 -3.93 -21.50
C ASP A 72 28.82 -3.87 -20.35
N GLY A 73 29.80 -4.73 -20.37
CA GLY A 73 30.80 -4.83 -19.32
C GLY A 73 30.37 -5.57 -18.06
N ALA A 74 29.15 -6.09 -18.02
CA ALA A 74 28.69 -6.88 -16.88
C ALA A 74 29.35 -8.26 -16.86
N THR A 75 29.63 -8.76 -15.66
CA THR A 75 30.23 -10.08 -15.45
C THR A 75 29.15 -11.17 -15.47
N VAL A 76 29.32 -12.19 -16.30
CA VAL A 76 28.40 -13.36 -16.24
C VAL A 76 28.64 -14.10 -14.92
N LEU A 77 27.60 -14.18 -14.11
CA LEU A 77 27.67 -14.82 -12.78
C LEU A 77 27.57 -16.33 -12.95
N SER A 78 28.51 -17.07 -12.32
CA SER A 78 28.43 -18.54 -12.29
C SER A 78 27.22 -18.99 -11.44
N ASN A 79 26.56 -20.04 -11.87
CA ASN A 79 25.33 -20.53 -11.22
C ASN A 79 25.55 -21.11 -9.81
N ASP A 80 26.79 -21.40 -9.43
CA ASP A 80 27.14 -21.83 -8.07
C ASP A 80 27.40 -20.68 -7.10
N VAL A 81 27.44 -19.44 -7.59
CA VAL A 81 27.62 -18.25 -6.73
C VAL A 81 26.32 -17.98 -5.97
N THR A 82 26.41 -17.90 -4.67
CA THR A 82 25.27 -17.57 -3.78
C THR A 82 25.45 -16.21 -3.09
N THR A 83 26.66 -15.62 -3.13
CA THR A 83 26.93 -14.33 -2.48
C THR A 83 27.78 -13.43 -3.38
N ILE A 84 27.31 -12.20 -3.56
CA ILE A 84 28.02 -11.13 -4.26
C ILE A 84 28.55 -10.16 -3.20
N THR A 85 29.86 -10.00 -3.15
CA THR A 85 30.55 -9.16 -2.15
C THR A 85 31.23 -7.93 -2.75
N SER A 86 31.15 -7.76 -4.08
CA SER A 86 31.73 -6.60 -4.76
C SER A 86 30.67 -5.84 -5.54
N ALA A 87 30.75 -4.52 -5.51
CA ALA A 87 29.92 -3.66 -6.36
C ALA A 87 30.20 -3.97 -7.84
N GLY A 88 29.21 -3.76 -8.68
CA GLY A 88 29.34 -4.02 -10.13
C GLY A 88 28.06 -4.56 -10.74
N SER A 89 28.20 -4.92 -12.01
CA SER A 89 27.11 -5.41 -12.85
C SER A 89 27.30 -6.90 -13.15
N TYR A 90 26.22 -7.68 -12.97
CA TYR A 90 26.26 -9.14 -13.09
C TYR A 90 25.10 -9.63 -13.96
N ILE A 91 25.39 -10.50 -14.92
CA ILE A 91 24.38 -11.17 -15.74
C ILE A 91 24.09 -12.55 -15.14
N LEU A 92 22.81 -12.81 -14.88
CA LEU A 92 22.31 -14.08 -14.36
C LEU A 92 21.51 -14.79 -15.44
N THR A 93 21.92 -16.03 -15.79
CA THR A 93 21.23 -16.87 -16.77
C THR A 93 21.10 -18.28 -16.22
N GLY A 94 19.92 -18.89 -16.37
CA GLY A 94 19.68 -20.25 -15.87
C GLY A 94 19.30 -20.25 -14.37
N ALA A 95 19.69 -21.31 -13.64
CA ALA A 95 19.16 -21.57 -12.29
C ALA A 95 20.16 -21.23 -11.19
N TYR A 96 19.68 -20.55 -10.15
CA TYR A 96 20.44 -20.17 -8.94
C TYR A 96 19.69 -20.64 -7.69
N ALA A 97 20.45 -21.06 -6.67
CA ALA A 97 19.90 -21.49 -5.37
C ALA A 97 19.61 -20.32 -4.41
N GLY A 98 19.64 -19.09 -4.92
CA GLY A 98 19.46 -17.85 -4.15
C GLY A 98 20.70 -16.98 -4.27
N ILE A 99 20.50 -15.67 -4.17
CA ILE A 99 21.57 -14.67 -4.29
C ILE A 99 21.51 -13.72 -3.09
N THR A 100 22.59 -13.64 -2.34
CA THR A 100 22.79 -12.66 -1.28
C THR A 100 23.77 -11.58 -1.75
N VAL A 101 23.34 -10.33 -1.72
CA VAL A 101 24.20 -9.17 -1.98
C VAL A 101 24.68 -8.61 -0.65
N SER A 102 26.00 -8.56 -0.45
CA SER A 102 26.63 -8.10 0.80
C SER A 102 27.80 -7.19 0.46
N VAL A 103 27.50 -5.95 0.13
CA VAL A 103 28.48 -4.95 -0.33
C VAL A 103 28.55 -3.77 0.66
N GLY A 104 29.51 -2.89 0.47
CA GLY A 104 29.78 -1.75 1.34
C GLY A 104 28.73 -0.64 1.28
N ASN A 105 28.85 0.32 2.18
CA ASN A 105 27.98 1.50 2.22
C ASN A 105 28.16 2.34 0.96
N GLY A 106 27.03 2.74 0.36
CA GLY A 106 27.03 3.56 -0.87
C GLY A 106 27.26 2.77 -2.14
N GLU A 107 27.59 1.48 -2.02
CA GLU A 107 27.85 0.64 -3.20
C GLU A 107 26.57 0.18 -3.87
N THR A 108 26.68 -0.07 -5.17
CA THR A 108 25.58 -0.53 -6.02
C THR A 108 25.94 -1.88 -6.66
N VAL A 109 24.98 -2.80 -6.63
CA VAL A 109 25.04 -4.04 -7.40
C VAL A 109 23.89 -4.00 -8.40
N HIS A 110 24.19 -4.32 -9.67
CA HIS A 110 23.22 -4.39 -10.72
C HIS A 110 23.11 -5.82 -11.24
N LEU A 111 21.95 -6.44 -11.10
CA LEU A 111 21.66 -7.80 -11.58
C LEU A 111 20.83 -7.72 -12.86
N PHE A 112 21.39 -8.22 -13.94
CA PHE A 112 20.69 -8.40 -15.21
C PHE A 112 20.14 -9.82 -15.28
N LEU A 113 18.83 -9.96 -15.22
CA LEU A 113 18.15 -11.26 -15.30
C LEU A 113 17.86 -11.58 -16.76
N ASN A 114 18.51 -12.61 -17.26
CA ASN A 114 18.44 -13.05 -18.66
C ASN A 114 17.99 -14.51 -18.72
N ASP A 115 16.70 -14.74 -18.66
CA ASP A 115 16.07 -16.05 -18.50
C ASP A 115 16.58 -16.77 -17.24
N ALA A 116 16.62 -16.04 -16.13
CA ALA A 116 17.10 -16.52 -14.85
C ALA A 116 15.97 -17.08 -13.98
N THR A 117 16.23 -18.21 -13.33
CA THR A 117 15.36 -18.80 -12.30
C THR A 117 16.12 -18.77 -10.98
N ILE A 118 15.67 -17.97 -10.03
CA ILE A 118 16.32 -17.83 -8.73
C ILE A 118 15.38 -18.39 -7.66
N SER A 119 15.75 -19.55 -7.12
CA SER A 119 14.94 -20.24 -6.12
C SER A 119 15.64 -20.20 -4.76
N GLY A 120 15.10 -19.47 -3.82
CA GLY A 120 15.61 -19.45 -2.44
C GLY A 120 15.34 -20.76 -1.66
N GLY A 121 14.58 -21.68 -2.24
CA GLY A 121 14.14 -22.85 -1.49
C GLY A 121 13.32 -22.42 -0.29
N THR A 122 13.77 -22.80 0.91
CA THR A 122 13.15 -22.34 2.17
C THR A 122 13.71 -21.00 2.66
N GLY A 123 14.71 -20.43 1.99
CA GLY A 123 15.28 -19.12 2.28
C GLY A 123 14.82 -18.05 1.29
N ILE A 124 15.41 -16.87 1.38
CA ILE A 124 15.13 -15.73 0.50
C ILE A 124 15.80 -15.96 -0.85
N ALA A 125 15.08 -15.73 -1.95
CA ALA A 125 15.64 -15.93 -3.30
C ALA A 125 16.65 -14.82 -3.65
N ILE A 126 16.31 -13.54 -3.41
CA ILE A 126 17.27 -12.43 -3.59
C ILE A 126 17.26 -11.58 -2.32
N SER A 127 18.45 -11.41 -1.70
CA SER A 127 18.59 -10.55 -0.53
C SER A 127 19.70 -9.52 -0.71
N ASN A 128 19.52 -8.35 -0.10
CA ASN A 128 20.58 -7.35 0.07
C ASN A 128 20.65 -7.00 1.56
N THR A 129 21.83 -7.18 2.15
CA THR A 129 22.00 -7.14 3.60
C THR A 129 22.40 -5.77 4.15
N ASN A 130 22.77 -4.81 3.31
CA ASN A 130 23.26 -3.49 3.75
C ASN A 130 22.19 -2.41 3.56
N LYS A 131 21.84 -1.71 4.65
CA LYS A 131 20.86 -0.62 4.67
C LYS A 131 21.25 0.61 3.81
N LYS A 132 22.54 0.75 3.48
CA LYS A 132 23.07 1.92 2.76
C LYS A 132 23.55 1.59 1.34
N SER A 133 23.26 0.40 0.83
CA SER A 133 23.60 0.01 -0.53
C SER A 133 22.36 0.03 -1.43
N THR A 134 22.58 0.01 -2.73
CA THR A 134 21.52 -0.06 -3.75
C THR A 134 21.60 -1.36 -4.51
N LEU A 135 20.47 -2.01 -4.69
CA LEU A 135 20.32 -3.14 -5.59
C LEU A 135 19.49 -2.69 -6.80
N ILE A 136 19.99 -2.91 -8.01
CA ILE A 136 19.23 -2.71 -9.23
C ILE A 136 18.99 -4.09 -9.86
N ILE A 137 17.77 -4.35 -10.29
CA ILE A 137 17.40 -5.58 -11.00
C ILE A 137 16.83 -5.19 -12.35
N THR A 138 17.46 -5.61 -13.43
CA THR A 138 16.99 -5.41 -14.79
C THR A 138 16.50 -6.73 -15.38
N ALA A 139 15.21 -6.79 -15.77
CA ALA A 139 14.71 -7.90 -16.60
C ALA A 139 15.09 -7.62 -18.04
N CYS A 140 16.01 -8.41 -18.59
CA CYS A 140 16.50 -8.22 -19.96
C CYS A 140 15.35 -8.34 -20.97
N GLU A 141 15.47 -7.62 -22.07
CA GLU A 141 14.43 -7.59 -23.09
C GLU A 141 14.12 -9.00 -23.63
N ASN A 142 12.84 -9.30 -23.81
CA ASN A 142 12.34 -10.58 -24.36
C ASN A 142 12.66 -11.80 -23.46
N THR A 143 12.90 -11.61 -22.15
CA THR A 143 13.15 -12.72 -21.22
C THR A 143 12.00 -12.90 -20.24
N GLU A 144 11.86 -14.15 -19.74
CA GLU A 144 10.99 -14.50 -18.63
C GLU A 144 11.84 -14.97 -17.45
N ASN A 145 11.76 -14.27 -16.33
CA ASN A 145 12.57 -14.53 -15.16
C ASN A 145 11.67 -14.96 -13.99
N GLU A 146 12.17 -15.85 -13.16
CA GLU A 146 11.44 -16.31 -11.99
C GLU A 146 12.27 -16.10 -10.71
N VAL A 147 11.63 -15.55 -9.67
CA VAL A 147 12.23 -15.35 -8.35
C VAL A 147 11.25 -15.90 -7.31
N ALA A 148 11.61 -17.00 -6.66
CA ALA A 148 10.68 -17.73 -5.82
C ALA A 148 11.29 -18.15 -4.47
N SER A 149 10.48 -18.04 -3.40
CA SER A 149 10.78 -18.62 -2.10
C SER A 149 9.60 -19.50 -1.66
N LYS A 150 9.91 -20.69 -1.12
CA LYS A 150 8.91 -21.66 -0.65
C LYS A 150 8.85 -21.75 0.88
N GLY A 151 9.74 -21.06 1.59
CA GLY A 151 9.77 -21.07 3.05
C GLY A 151 8.56 -20.36 3.65
N ASP A 152 8.02 -20.92 4.71
CA ASP A 152 6.98 -20.26 5.49
C ASP A 152 7.58 -18.98 6.10
N ASP A 153 6.82 -17.89 6.10
CA ASP A 153 7.24 -16.59 6.63
C ASP A 153 8.53 -16.02 5.98
N VAL A 154 8.78 -16.35 4.70
CA VAL A 154 9.98 -15.89 3.97
C VAL A 154 9.58 -15.08 2.72
N ASN A 155 10.23 -13.93 2.53
CA ASN A 155 10.05 -13.08 1.34
C ASN A 155 10.79 -13.69 0.13
N ALA A 156 10.29 -13.45 -1.09
CA ALA A 156 11.07 -13.83 -2.28
C ALA A 156 12.25 -12.87 -2.46
N ILE A 157 12.00 -11.56 -2.40
CA ILE A 157 13.05 -10.54 -2.45
C ILE A 157 13.02 -9.74 -1.15
N HIS A 158 14.18 -9.61 -0.48
CA HIS A 158 14.31 -8.81 0.73
C HIS A 158 15.55 -7.92 0.66
N VAL A 159 15.33 -6.61 0.55
CA VAL A 159 16.39 -5.60 0.39
C VAL A 159 16.38 -4.67 1.60
N LYS A 160 17.46 -4.64 2.36
CA LYS A 160 17.60 -3.70 3.49
C LYS A 160 17.91 -2.27 3.03
N GLY A 161 18.56 -2.10 1.88
CA GLY A 161 18.82 -0.80 1.26
C GLY A 161 17.70 -0.38 0.31
N THR A 162 18.08 0.27 -0.78
CA THR A 162 17.17 0.70 -1.84
C THR A 162 17.09 -0.36 -2.94
N LEU A 163 15.90 -0.60 -3.48
CA LEU A 163 15.71 -1.49 -4.62
C LEU A 163 15.17 -0.70 -5.81
N LYS A 164 15.81 -0.87 -6.95
CA LYS A 164 15.34 -0.36 -8.24
C LYS A 164 15.11 -1.54 -9.18
N ILE A 165 14.00 -1.53 -9.91
CA ILE A 165 13.69 -2.58 -10.91
C ILE A 165 13.39 -1.91 -12.23
N ASN A 166 13.97 -2.42 -13.33
CA ASN A 166 13.72 -1.90 -14.66
C ASN A 166 13.81 -3.00 -15.72
N GLY A 167 13.72 -2.59 -16.98
CA GLY A 167 13.88 -3.50 -18.12
C GLY A 167 12.54 -4.06 -18.62
N THR A 168 12.49 -4.35 -19.92
CA THR A 168 11.24 -4.69 -20.60
C THR A 168 10.87 -6.18 -20.56
N GLY A 169 11.71 -7.02 -19.98
CA GLY A 169 11.39 -8.42 -19.71
C GLY A 169 10.35 -8.58 -18.61
N THR A 170 10.02 -9.82 -18.29
CA THR A 170 9.04 -10.17 -17.27
C THR A 170 9.73 -10.81 -16.05
N ILE A 171 9.30 -10.43 -14.84
CA ILE A 171 9.71 -11.11 -13.62
C ILE A 171 8.47 -11.71 -12.95
N LYS A 172 8.48 -13.03 -12.75
CA LYS A 172 7.47 -13.75 -11.96
C LYS A 172 8.01 -13.91 -10.55
N ILE A 173 7.27 -13.46 -9.54
CA ILE A 173 7.71 -13.47 -8.15
C ILE A 173 6.70 -14.23 -7.29
N SER A 174 7.17 -15.17 -6.47
CA SER A 174 6.28 -15.89 -5.57
C SER A 174 6.91 -16.12 -4.20
N ALA A 175 6.10 -15.96 -3.14
CA ALA A 175 6.53 -16.14 -1.74
C ALA A 175 5.34 -16.47 -0.84
N LYS A 176 5.62 -17.17 0.28
CA LYS A 176 4.61 -17.37 1.32
C LYS A 176 4.52 -16.19 2.30
N LYS A 177 5.46 -15.23 2.26
CA LYS A 177 5.40 -13.95 2.96
C LYS A 177 5.23 -12.83 1.93
N ASN A 178 6.08 -11.80 1.94
CA ASN A 178 5.98 -10.72 0.95
C ASN A 178 6.67 -11.15 -0.36
N GLY A 179 6.09 -10.75 -1.48
CA GLY A 179 6.76 -10.91 -2.76
C GLY A 179 8.06 -10.12 -2.76
N ILE A 180 7.97 -8.80 -2.52
CA ILE A 180 9.13 -7.91 -2.37
C ILE A 180 8.99 -7.13 -1.05
N LYS A 181 10.01 -7.20 -0.19
CA LYS A 181 10.14 -6.36 1.01
C LYS A 181 11.39 -5.50 0.89
N VAL A 182 11.23 -4.18 0.98
CA VAL A 182 12.34 -3.22 0.93
C VAL A 182 12.29 -2.36 2.18
N SER A 183 13.42 -2.23 2.89
CA SER A 183 13.45 -1.40 4.12
C SER A 183 13.65 0.09 3.83
N LYS A 184 13.89 0.44 2.58
CA LYS A 184 13.97 1.82 2.10
C LYS A 184 12.99 1.98 0.93
N GLY A 185 13.37 2.66 -0.13
CA GLY A 185 12.51 2.89 -1.28
C GLY A 185 12.54 1.79 -2.33
N LEU A 186 11.40 1.57 -2.97
CA LEU A 186 11.24 0.70 -4.13
C LEU A 186 10.83 1.56 -5.33
N SER A 187 11.65 1.53 -6.38
CA SER A 187 11.37 2.23 -7.64
C SER A 187 11.30 1.22 -8.78
N ILE A 188 10.25 1.30 -9.60
CA ILE A 188 10.03 0.36 -10.72
C ILE A 188 9.75 1.15 -12.00
N ALA A 189 10.56 0.91 -13.07
CA ALA A 189 10.36 1.58 -14.34
C ALA A 189 10.33 0.57 -15.50
N ASP A 190 9.40 0.74 -16.43
CA ASP A 190 9.30 0.00 -17.70
C ASP A 190 9.23 -1.53 -17.56
N SER A 191 8.94 -2.06 -16.37
CA SER A 191 9.00 -3.51 -16.10
C SER A 191 7.62 -4.16 -16.06
N THR A 192 7.56 -5.45 -16.40
CA THR A 192 6.40 -6.30 -16.15
C THR A 192 6.70 -7.23 -14.98
N ILE A 193 5.91 -7.12 -13.91
CA ILE A 193 6.07 -7.94 -12.70
C ILE A 193 4.75 -8.65 -12.40
N ASN A 194 4.81 -9.98 -12.26
CA ASN A 194 3.68 -10.82 -11.87
C ASN A 194 3.97 -11.39 -10.48
N LEU A 195 3.07 -11.16 -9.51
CA LEU A 195 3.31 -11.50 -8.10
C LEU A 195 2.22 -12.41 -7.52
N THR A 196 2.67 -13.34 -6.69
CA THR A 196 1.82 -14.11 -5.77
C THR A 196 2.49 -14.07 -4.39
N ALA A 197 1.75 -13.66 -3.36
CA ALA A 197 2.30 -13.49 -2.02
C ALA A 197 1.32 -13.99 -0.95
N GLY A 198 1.85 -14.54 0.13
CA GLY A 198 1.07 -14.90 1.31
C GLY A 198 0.92 -13.75 2.31
N ASN A 199 1.50 -12.59 2.01
CA ASN A 199 1.36 -11.37 2.78
C ASN A 199 1.22 -10.20 1.79
N HIS A 200 1.97 -9.11 1.91
CA HIS A 200 1.95 -8.03 0.92
C HIS A 200 2.69 -8.44 -0.37
N ALA A 201 2.15 -8.05 -1.53
CA ALA A 201 2.89 -8.31 -2.77
C ALA A 201 4.14 -7.42 -2.84
N LEU A 202 3.99 -6.11 -2.62
CA LEU A 202 5.09 -5.15 -2.50
C LEU A 202 4.98 -4.42 -1.16
N SER A 203 6.09 -4.34 -0.41
CA SER A 203 6.15 -3.58 0.84
C SER A 203 7.46 -2.81 0.91
N ALA A 204 7.38 -1.49 1.15
CA ALA A 204 8.55 -0.59 1.20
C ALA A 204 8.25 0.67 2.01
N ARG A 205 9.27 1.52 2.25
CA ARG A 205 9.05 2.85 2.83
C ARG A 205 8.33 3.78 1.86
N PHE A 206 8.64 3.65 0.58
CA PHE A 206 7.85 4.25 -0.49
C PHE A 206 7.91 3.36 -1.73
N ILE A 207 6.89 3.50 -2.57
CA ILE A 207 6.80 2.77 -3.83
C ILE A 207 6.56 3.78 -4.96
N GLU A 208 7.49 3.85 -5.90
CA GLU A 208 7.37 4.69 -7.08
C GLU A 208 7.37 3.82 -8.33
N THR A 209 6.48 4.12 -9.27
CA THR A 209 6.47 3.40 -10.55
C THR A 209 6.30 4.36 -11.71
N GLU A 210 6.96 4.07 -12.82
CA GLU A 210 6.77 4.77 -14.09
C GLU A 210 6.71 3.77 -15.25
N ASN A 211 5.66 3.83 -16.06
CA ASN A 211 5.44 2.95 -17.21
C ASN A 211 5.48 1.45 -16.85
N ALA A 212 5.30 1.09 -15.59
CA ALA A 212 5.40 -0.29 -15.13
C ALA A 212 4.06 -1.03 -15.28
N LYS A 213 4.13 -2.35 -15.43
CA LYS A 213 2.97 -3.22 -15.41
C LYS A 213 3.12 -4.19 -14.24
N ILE A 214 2.29 -4.02 -13.22
CA ILE A 214 2.33 -4.83 -12.00
C ILE A 214 1.01 -5.60 -11.88
N ASN A 215 1.12 -6.91 -11.94
CA ASN A 215 -0.02 -7.83 -11.82
C ASN A 215 0.13 -8.60 -10.50
N VAL A 216 -0.66 -8.25 -9.51
CA VAL A 216 -0.76 -9.02 -8.27
C VAL A 216 -1.88 -10.04 -8.46
N LEU A 217 -1.49 -11.27 -8.73
CA LEU A 217 -2.42 -12.38 -9.01
C LEU A 217 -3.14 -12.80 -7.73
N SER A 218 -2.44 -12.79 -6.61
CA SER A 218 -3.02 -12.91 -5.27
C SER A 218 -2.05 -12.36 -4.21
N ALA A 219 -2.62 -11.78 -3.16
CA ALA A 219 -1.91 -11.48 -1.91
C ALA A 219 -2.92 -11.59 -0.76
N GLU A 220 -2.46 -12.14 0.38
CA GLU A 220 -3.34 -12.30 1.54
C GLU A 220 -3.52 -10.98 2.30
N LYS A 221 -2.58 -10.05 2.11
CA LYS A 221 -2.71 -8.66 2.55
C LYS A 221 -2.73 -7.72 1.34
N ASP A 222 -2.00 -6.62 1.40
CA ASP A 222 -2.12 -5.55 0.41
C ASP A 222 -1.31 -5.83 -0.86
N ALA A 223 -1.77 -5.27 -1.98
CA ALA A 223 -0.97 -5.36 -3.20
C ALA A 223 0.25 -4.44 -3.10
N LEU A 224 0.06 -3.17 -2.81
CA LEU A 224 1.13 -2.19 -2.61
C LEU A 224 0.97 -1.62 -1.20
N ASN A 225 2.02 -1.76 -0.38
CA ASN A 225 2.03 -1.31 1.01
C ASN A 225 3.24 -0.43 1.27
N ALA A 226 3.01 0.87 1.52
CA ALA A 226 4.06 1.85 1.84
C ALA A 226 3.89 2.35 3.26
N GLU A 227 4.88 2.06 4.11
CA GLU A 227 4.85 2.33 5.56
C GLU A 227 5.98 3.26 5.97
N CYS A 228 5.67 4.23 6.82
CA CYS A 228 6.68 5.08 7.47
C CYS A 228 7.57 4.27 8.43
N ASP A 229 8.71 4.86 8.78
CA ASP A 229 9.60 4.26 9.78
C ASP A 229 9.05 4.55 11.19
N ASP A 230 8.61 3.52 11.87
CA ASP A 230 8.09 3.63 13.24
C ASP A 230 9.11 4.23 14.21
N GLU A 231 10.41 4.10 13.92
CA GLU A 231 11.47 4.63 14.77
C GLU A 231 11.61 6.16 14.70
N THR A 232 11.18 6.79 13.63
CA THR A 232 11.37 8.24 13.45
C THR A 232 10.17 9.07 13.89
N GLN A 233 8.98 8.53 13.80
CA GLN A 233 7.71 9.15 14.23
C GLN A 233 7.42 10.54 13.62
N GLU A 234 8.18 10.93 12.62
CA GLU A 234 7.99 12.18 11.89
C GLU A 234 7.35 11.88 10.52
N PHE A 235 6.13 12.34 10.34
CA PHE A 235 5.47 12.25 9.05
C PHE A 235 6.18 13.18 8.07
N THR A 236 7.03 12.61 7.25
CA THR A 236 7.67 13.34 6.16
C THR A 236 7.02 12.95 4.84
N LEU A 237 7.05 13.83 3.85
CA LEU A 237 6.60 13.51 2.50
C LEU A 237 7.60 12.61 1.75
N ASN A 238 8.65 12.15 2.44
CA ASN A 238 9.72 11.35 1.86
C ASN A 238 9.54 9.83 2.06
N GLU A 239 8.52 9.41 2.81
CA GLU A 239 8.21 8.00 3.04
C GLU A 239 6.73 7.78 3.32
N GLY A 240 6.32 6.53 3.37
CA GLY A 240 4.93 6.16 3.58
C GLY A 240 4.04 6.41 2.36
N TYR A 241 4.59 6.59 1.15
CA TYR A 241 3.79 6.98 -0.01
C TYR A 241 3.87 6.00 -1.18
N VAL A 242 2.83 6.05 -2.01
CA VAL A 242 2.78 5.34 -3.29
C VAL A 242 2.59 6.36 -4.42
N SER A 243 3.50 6.39 -5.39
CA SER A 243 3.43 7.24 -6.58
C SER A 243 3.43 6.38 -7.84
N LEU A 244 2.37 6.47 -8.63
CA LEU A 244 2.19 5.69 -9.86
C LEU A 244 2.09 6.65 -11.05
N LYS A 245 3.05 6.57 -11.97
CA LYS A 245 3.07 7.41 -13.18
C LYS A 245 2.94 6.53 -14.42
N ASN A 246 1.90 6.75 -15.21
CA ASN A 246 1.62 5.99 -16.44
C ASN A 246 1.66 4.47 -16.27
N SER A 247 1.50 3.97 -15.06
CA SER A 247 1.65 2.54 -14.76
C SER A 247 0.32 1.80 -14.83
N LYS A 248 0.40 0.49 -15.05
CA LYS A 248 -0.76 -0.39 -15.05
C LYS A 248 -0.70 -1.33 -13.85
N ILE A 249 -1.63 -1.16 -12.91
CA ILE A 249 -1.75 -2.01 -11.74
C ILE A 249 -2.99 -2.87 -11.89
N ILE A 250 -2.84 -4.18 -11.78
CA ILE A 250 -3.96 -5.12 -11.69
C ILE A 250 -3.74 -5.91 -10.40
N ALA A 251 -4.73 -5.91 -9.50
CA ALA A 251 -4.56 -6.59 -8.22
C ALA A 251 -5.82 -7.34 -7.79
N SER A 252 -5.62 -8.55 -7.25
CA SER A 252 -6.66 -9.32 -6.57
C SER A 252 -6.11 -9.73 -5.21
N VAL A 253 -6.65 -9.15 -4.13
CA VAL A 253 -6.04 -9.27 -2.79
C VAL A 253 -7.09 -9.41 -1.69
N SER A 254 -6.66 -9.89 -0.52
CA SER A 254 -7.52 -9.99 0.67
C SER A 254 -7.37 -8.79 1.61
N GLY A 255 -6.32 -7.99 1.44
CA GLY A 255 -6.13 -6.70 2.12
C GLY A 255 -6.47 -5.53 1.19
N ASP A 256 -5.84 -4.40 1.42
CA ASP A 256 -6.05 -3.19 0.63
C ASP A 256 -5.34 -3.32 -0.74
N GLY A 257 -5.93 -2.75 -1.79
CA GLY A 257 -5.27 -2.73 -3.09
C GLY A 257 -4.01 -1.88 -3.05
N ILE A 258 -4.13 -0.66 -2.53
CA ILE A 258 -2.99 0.24 -2.27
C ILE A 258 -3.16 0.81 -0.88
N GLN A 259 -2.16 0.61 -0.03
CA GLN A 259 -2.05 1.17 1.32
C GLN A 259 -0.84 2.11 1.35
N ALA A 260 -1.03 3.33 1.82
CA ALA A 260 0.04 4.31 2.03
C ALA A 260 -0.19 5.04 3.35
N ASP A 261 0.86 5.22 4.15
CA ASP A 261 0.73 5.93 5.43
C ASP A 261 0.58 7.43 5.24
N THR A 262 1.12 7.99 4.14
CA THR A 262 1.10 9.44 3.94
C THR A 262 0.26 9.87 2.74
N PHE A 263 0.59 9.43 1.52
CA PHE A 263 -0.19 9.81 0.35
C PHE A 263 -0.15 8.79 -0.78
N VAL A 264 -1.14 8.86 -1.66
CA VAL A 264 -1.18 8.12 -2.93
C VAL A 264 -1.32 9.12 -4.07
N TYR A 265 -0.41 9.06 -5.04
CA TYR A 265 -0.40 9.95 -6.20
C TYR A 265 -0.39 9.09 -7.48
N ILE A 266 -1.45 9.20 -8.27
CA ILE A 266 -1.61 8.40 -9.49
C ILE A 266 -1.79 9.34 -10.67
N THR A 267 -0.84 9.32 -11.62
CA THR A 267 -0.90 10.15 -12.83
C THR A 267 -0.86 9.29 -14.08
N GLY A 268 -1.93 9.34 -14.86
CA GLY A 268 -2.06 8.53 -16.07
C GLY A 268 -2.17 7.03 -15.78
N GLY A 269 -2.08 6.22 -16.79
CA GLY A 269 -2.11 4.76 -16.67
C GLY A 269 -3.46 4.18 -16.23
N SER A 270 -3.43 3.02 -15.56
CA SER A 270 -4.67 2.38 -15.10
C SER A 270 -4.46 1.55 -13.83
N VAL A 271 -5.47 1.56 -12.97
CA VAL A 271 -5.53 0.78 -11.73
C VAL A 271 -6.82 -0.04 -11.75
N ASP A 272 -6.72 -1.37 -11.75
CA ASP A 272 -7.85 -2.31 -11.68
C ASP A 272 -7.66 -3.19 -10.44
N ILE A 273 -8.41 -2.91 -9.40
CA ILE A 273 -8.27 -3.55 -8.08
C ILE A 273 -9.54 -4.31 -7.73
N LYS A 274 -9.34 -5.54 -7.27
CA LYS A 274 -10.38 -6.33 -6.63
C LYS A 274 -9.91 -6.72 -5.24
N THR A 275 -10.70 -6.39 -4.21
CA THR A 275 -10.38 -6.77 -2.83
C THR A 275 -11.48 -7.62 -2.21
N ALA A 276 -11.12 -8.47 -1.26
CA ALA A 276 -12.06 -9.34 -0.56
C ALA A 276 -11.71 -9.43 0.93
N ALA A 277 -12.45 -8.71 1.76
CA ALA A 277 -12.28 -8.73 3.23
C ALA A 277 -12.39 -10.16 3.77
N THR A 278 -11.65 -10.45 4.80
CA THR A 278 -11.64 -11.75 5.46
C THR A 278 -12.63 -11.76 6.63
N PHE A 279 -13.43 -12.82 6.67
CA PHE A 279 -14.46 -13.00 7.70
C PHE A 279 -14.29 -14.35 8.39
N VAL A 280 -14.54 -14.37 9.70
CA VAL A 280 -14.60 -15.60 10.49
C VAL A 280 -16.00 -15.80 11.05
N SER A 281 -16.43 -17.06 11.14
CA SER A 281 -17.73 -17.40 11.75
C SER A 281 -17.67 -17.26 13.27
N TYR A 282 -18.82 -17.00 13.87
CA TYR A 282 -18.94 -16.94 15.33
C TYR A 282 -18.56 -18.29 15.95
N SER A 283 -17.57 -18.28 16.81
CA SER A 283 -17.18 -19.39 17.68
C SER A 283 -16.25 -18.89 18.80
N GLU A 284 -16.17 -19.62 19.90
CA GLU A 284 -15.22 -19.33 20.98
C GLU A 284 -13.77 -19.35 20.47
N GLU A 285 -13.49 -20.29 19.56
CA GLU A 285 -12.18 -20.40 18.94
C GLU A 285 -11.83 -19.15 18.12
N SER A 286 -12.78 -18.66 17.32
CA SER A 286 -12.56 -17.43 16.53
C SER A 286 -12.40 -16.21 17.44
N MET A 287 -13.18 -16.11 18.50
CA MET A 287 -13.05 -15.02 19.47
C MET A 287 -11.65 -15.01 20.10
N ALA A 288 -11.17 -16.18 20.54
CA ALA A 288 -9.84 -16.30 21.14
C ALA A 288 -8.70 -16.07 20.14
N ALA A 289 -8.82 -16.61 18.92
CA ALA A 289 -7.77 -16.54 17.91
C ALA A 289 -7.54 -15.13 17.37
N TYR A 290 -8.59 -14.30 17.35
CA TYR A 290 -8.54 -12.95 16.74
C TYR A 290 -8.84 -11.83 17.74
N ASP A 291 -8.88 -12.13 19.04
CA ASP A 291 -9.17 -11.17 20.12
C ASP A 291 -10.50 -10.42 19.87
N LEU A 292 -11.56 -11.18 19.57
CA LEU A 292 -12.88 -10.63 19.23
C LEU A 292 -13.85 -10.79 20.38
N SER A 293 -14.79 -9.84 20.49
CA SER A 293 -15.95 -9.91 21.36
C SER A 293 -17.19 -10.38 20.57
N GLU A 294 -18.27 -10.73 21.28
CA GLU A 294 -19.53 -11.06 20.60
C GLU A 294 -20.07 -9.92 19.74
N ASP A 295 -19.77 -8.68 20.12
CA ASP A 295 -20.23 -7.48 19.42
C ASP A 295 -19.53 -7.28 18.06
N ASP A 296 -18.42 -7.96 17.81
CA ASP A 296 -17.73 -7.90 16.51
C ASP A 296 -18.42 -8.76 15.44
N PHE A 297 -19.24 -9.72 15.87
CA PHE A 297 -19.94 -10.65 14.96
C PHE A 297 -21.22 -10.02 14.39
N ARG A 298 -21.06 -8.96 13.60
CA ARG A 298 -22.13 -8.12 13.05
C ARG A 298 -22.45 -8.35 11.58
N TYR A 299 -21.96 -9.44 11.01
CA TYR A 299 -22.18 -9.73 9.60
C TYR A 299 -22.97 -11.02 9.43
N ILE A 300 -23.83 -11.03 8.39
CA ILE A 300 -24.51 -12.23 7.92
C ILE A 300 -24.06 -12.53 6.49
N LYS A 301 -23.88 -13.81 6.17
CA LYS A 301 -23.54 -14.24 4.81
C LYS A 301 -24.79 -14.29 3.94
N SER A 302 -24.71 -13.78 2.72
CA SER A 302 -25.79 -13.76 1.74
C SER A 302 -25.21 -14.07 0.36
N GLY A 303 -25.29 -15.32 -0.05
CA GLY A 303 -24.54 -15.83 -1.21
C GLY A 303 -23.04 -15.73 -0.93
N ASP A 304 -22.30 -15.13 -1.84
CA ASP A 304 -20.84 -14.93 -1.72
C ASP A 304 -20.47 -13.61 -1.05
N THR A 305 -21.42 -12.90 -0.46
CA THR A 305 -21.17 -11.60 0.17
C THR A 305 -21.53 -11.59 1.65
N TYR A 306 -20.93 -10.66 2.39
CA TYR A 306 -21.22 -10.42 3.79
C TYR A 306 -21.89 -9.05 3.95
N LYS A 307 -22.95 -8.99 4.76
CA LYS A 307 -23.70 -7.75 4.99
C LYS A 307 -23.68 -7.43 6.48
N LYS A 308 -23.27 -6.21 6.80
CA LYS A 308 -23.34 -5.72 8.19
C LYS A 308 -24.80 -5.56 8.60
N VAL A 309 -25.13 -6.06 9.77
CA VAL A 309 -26.47 -5.96 10.36
C VAL A 309 -26.49 -4.71 11.27
N ALA A 310 -27.63 -4.05 11.36
CA ALA A 310 -27.80 -2.92 12.27
C ALA A 310 -27.75 -3.40 13.74
N ASP A 311 -27.24 -2.56 14.60
CA ASP A 311 -26.94 -2.92 16.01
C ASP A 311 -28.19 -3.33 16.83
N ASP A 312 -29.38 -2.85 16.40
CA ASP A 312 -30.65 -3.13 17.06
C ASP A 312 -31.41 -4.36 16.53
N VAL A 313 -30.80 -5.08 15.54
CA VAL A 313 -31.46 -6.23 14.92
C VAL A 313 -30.84 -7.52 15.43
N ALA A 314 -31.61 -8.31 16.15
CA ALA A 314 -31.23 -9.67 16.53
C ALA A 314 -31.06 -10.52 15.28
N THR A 315 -29.84 -10.98 15.04
CA THR A 315 -29.55 -11.82 13.88
C THR A 315 -29.97 -13.27 14.13
N LYS A 316 -30.79 -13.78 13.22
CA LYS A 316 -31.10 -15.22 13.16
C LYS A 316 -30.13 -15.87 12.17
N GLY A 317 -29.43 -16.89 12.60
CA GLY A 317 -28.50 -17.64 11.76
C GLY A 317 -27.03 -17.38 12.09
N ALA A 318 -26.16 -17.87 11.24
CA ALA A 318 -24.72 -17.74 11.45
C ALA A 318 -24.25 -16.30 11.35
N ARG A 319 -23.49 -15.87 12.35
CA ARG A 319 -22.87 -14.54 12.42
C ARG A 319 -21.40 -14.62 12.07
N TYR A 320 -20.87 -13.53 11.55
CA TYR A 320 -19.45 -13.42 11.12
C TYR A 320 -18.87 -12.10 11.61
N ALA A 321 -17.61 -12.13 11.99
CA ALA A 321 -16.80 -10.94 12.25
C ALA A 321 -15.88 -10.69 11.06
N MET A 322 -15.66 -9.45 10.70
CA MET A 322 -14.68 -9.05 9.70
C MET A 322 -13.33 -8.87 10.40
N ILE A 323 -12.41 -9.78 10.16
CA ILE A 323 -11.07 -9.76 10.77
C ILE A 323 -10.06 -8.96 9.96
N GLN A 324 -10.38 -8.69 8.70
CA GLN A 324 -9.54 -7.87 7.84
C GLN A 324 -10.43 -7.10 6.87
N SER A 325 -10.41 -5.78 7.01
CA SER A 325 -11.02 -4.87 6.03
C SER A 325 -10.17 -4.87 4.75
N ALA A 326 -10.81 -4.60 3.62
CA ALA A 326 -10.12 -4.60 2.33
C ALA A 326 -10.66 -3.47 1.45
N LYS A 327 -9.93 -2.35 1.47
CA LYS A 327 -10.24 -1.16 0.70
C LYS A 327 -9.54 -1.21 -0.67
N GLY A 328 -10.03 -0.43 -1.61
CA GLY A 328 -9.36 -0.32 -2.89
C GLY A 328 -8.05 0.46 -2.78
N ILE A 329 -8.14 1.74 -2.44
CA ILE A 329 -7.00 2.63 -2.19
C ILE A 329 -7.19 3.27 -0.83
N LYS A 330 -6.21 3.15 0.02
CA LYS A 330 -6.24 3.69 1.39
C LYS A 330 -5.01 4.54 1.65
N CYS A 331 -5.20 5.63 2.39
CA CYS A 331 -4.12 6.54 2.76
C CYS A 331 -4.34 7.08 4.17
N GLY A 332 -3.24 7.25 4.89
CA GLY A 332 -3.22 7.87 6.21
C GLY A 332 -3.25 6.87 7.37
N GLU A 333 -2.60 7.22 8.45
CA GLU A 333 -2.61 6.47 9.69
C GLU A 333 -3.80 6.84 10.58
N ILE A 334 -4.33 5.88 11.33
CA ILE A 334 -5.37 6.13 12.35
C ILE A 334 -4.74 6.41 13.71
N LYS A 335 -3.58 5.86 13.96
CA LYS A 335 -2.87 5.99 15.22
C LYS A 335 -1.36 5.90 15.02
N TYR A 336 -0.64 6.43 15.96
CA TYR A 336 0.81 6.27 16.04
C TYR A 336 1.20 6.07 17.50
N GLU A 337 2.38 5.54 17.74
CA GLU A 337 2.88 5.24 19.09
C GLU A 337 4.12 6.09 19.40
N ILE A 338 4.15 6.65 20.61
CA ILE A 338 5.33 7.35 21.15
C ILE A 338 5.60 6.79 22.54
N ASP A 339 6.80 6.24 22.74
CA ASP A 339 7.25 5.69 24.02
C ASP A 339 6.22 4.70 24.63
N GLY A 340 5.67 3.81 23.80
CA GLY A 340 4.71 2.82 24.23
C GLY A 340 3.29 3.37 24.47
N THR A 341 3.02 4.62 24.13
CA THR A 341 1.68 5.24 24.25
C THR A 341 1.07 5.45 22.87
N GLU A 342 -0.10 4.89 22.64
CA GLU A 342 -0.83 5.08 21.37
C GLU A 342 -1.58 6.43 21.35
N TYR A 343 -1.49 7.12 20.25
CA TYR A 343 -2.15 8.40 19.96
C TYR A 343 -2.99 8.29 18.70
N ALA A 344 -4.25 8.70 18.79
CA ALA A 344 -5.13 8.75 17.62
C ALA A 344 -4.80 9.96 16.73
N VAL A 345 -4.69 9.74 15.44
CA VAL A 345 -4.58 10.84 14.46
C VAL A 345 -5.98 11.40 14.24
N THR A 346 -6.25 12.57 14.79
CA THR A 346 -7.58 13.18 14.74
C THR A 346 -7.83 13.93 13.42
N LYS A 347 -6.81 14.51 12.83
CA LYS A 347 -6.89 15.18 11.53
C LYS A 347 -5.48 15.51 11.04
N ASN A 348 -5.22 15.15 9.79
CA ASN A 348 -3.94 15.49 9.16
C ASN A 348 -4.15 15.82 7.68
N SER A 349 -3.96 17.07 7.31
CA SER A 349 -4.14 17.55 5.94
C SER A 349 -3.04 17.10 4.99
N ASN A 350 -1.94 16.55 5.52
CA ASN A 350 -0.85 16.02 4.70
C ASN A 350 -1.19 14.64 4.12
N TYR A 351 -2.21 13.96 4.66
CA TYR A 351 -2.71 12.71 4.08
C TYR A 351 -3.58 13.04 2.86
N PHE A 352 -3.25 12.47 1.71
CA PHE A 352 -4.05 12.74 0.53
C PHE A 352 -3.97 11.63 -0.52
N ILE A 353 -5.00 11.56 -1.34
CA ILE A 353 -5.03 10.72 -2.55
C ILE A 353 -5.31 11.65 -3.72
N VAL A 354 -4.40 11.69 -4.69
CA VAL A 354 -4.59 12.42 -5.94
C VAL A 354 -4.62 11.41 -7.10
N ILE A 355 -5.63 11.52 -7.93
CA ILE A 355 -5.77 10.71 -9.15
C ILE A 355 -5.97 11.67 -10.32
N ASP A 356 -4.99 11.73 -11.21
CA ASP A 356 -5.00 12.62 -12.36
C ASP A 356 -4.77 11.85 -13.65
N GLY A 357 -5.70 11.91 -14.57
CA GLY A 357 -5.60 11.30 -15.89
C GLY A 357 -5.59 9.77 -15.92
N ALA A 358 -5.72 9.11 -14.78
CA ALA A 358 -5.68 7.65 -14.67
C ALA A 358 -7.08 7.04 -14.83
N ARG A 359 -7.12 5.84 -15.39
CA ARG A 359 -8.34 5.03 -15.39
C ARG A 359 -8.35 4.12 -14.17
N VAL A 360 -9.27 4.34 -13.23
CA VAL A 360 -9.36 3.59 -11.99
C VAL A 360 -10.66 2.78 -11.94
N LYS A 361 -10.53 1.48 -11.72
CA LYS A 361 -11.63 0.55 -11.53
C LYS A 361 -11.38 -0.23 -10.24
N ILE A 362 -12.32 -0.18 -9.31
CA ILE A 362 -12.21 -0.82 -8.00
C ILE A 362 -13.49 -1.61 -7.70
N ASP A 363 -13.32 -2.89 -7.37
CA ASP A 363 -14.35 -3.77 -6.82
C ASP A 363 -13.91 -4.19 -5.43
N SER A 364 -14.22 -3.36 -4.44
CA SER A 364 -13.76 -3.56 -3.06
C SER A 364 -14.88 -4.05 -2.15
N SER A 365 -14.52 -4.83 -1.16
CA SER A 365 -15.46 -5.31 -0.13
C SER A 365 -15.78 -4.23 0.91
N ASP A 366 -14.90 -3.23 1.05
CA ASP A 366 -15.11 -2.05 1.90
C ASP A 366 -15.06 -0.78 1.02
N ASP A 367 -14.49 0.30 1.47
CA ASP A 367 -14.44 1.56 0.72
C ASP A 367 -13.54 1.42 -0.53
N ALA A 368 -14.01 1.94 -1.64
CA ALA A 368 -13.20 1.93 -2.87
C ALA A 368 -11.99 2.87 -2.74
N ILE A 369 -12.19 4.04 -2.16
CA ILE A 369 -11.13 5.01 -1.86
C ILE A 369 -11.37 5.57 -0.46
N HIS A 370 -10.35 5.57 0.37
CA HIS A 370 -10.44 5.96 1.78
C HIS A 370 -9.21 6.77 2.20
N THR A 371 -9.45 7.89 2.85
CA THR A 371 -8.38 8.63 3.54
C THR A 371 -8.70 8.72 5.02
N ASN A 372 -7.79 8.32 5.86
CA ASN A 372 -7.92 8.52 7.30
C ASN A 372 -7.58 10.00 7.61
N SER A 373 -8.63 10.78 7.87
CA SER A 373 -8.50 12.22 8.23
C SER A 373 -7.85 13.11 7.15
N GLY A 374 -7.75 12.64 5.87
CA GLY A 374 -7.11 13.36 4.77
C GLY A 374 -8.07 13.80 3.67
N ASN A 375 -7.53 14.15 2.55
CA ASN A 375 -8.26 14.72 1.40
C ASN A 375 -8.21 13.82 0.16
N UNK A 376 -9.15 13.79 -0.68
CA UNK A 376 -9.17 13.06 -1.90
C UNK A 376 -9.36 14.05 -3.01
N UNK A 377 -8.71 14.07 -3.94
CA UNK A 377 -8.83 14.88 -5.07
C UNK A 377 -8.93 13.99 -6.26
N UNK A 378 -9.77 13.78 -6.66
CA UNK A 378 -9.94 13.01 -7.84
C UNK A 378 -10.23 13.95 -8.95
N UNK A 379 -9.38 14.03 -9.65
CA UNK A 379 -9.56 14.84 -10.81
C UNK A 379 -10.19 13.99 -11.85
N UNK A 380 -10.76 14.15 -12.55
CA UNK A 380 -11.45 13.50 -13.53
C UNK A 380 -10.78 12.28 -14.00
N UNK A 381 -11.00 11.59 -13.36
CA UNK A 381 -10.58 10.32 -13.75
C UNK A 381 -11.72 9.52 -14.28
N UNK A 382 -11.65 8.83 -14.84
CA UNK A 382 -12.59 7.93 -15.20
C UNK A 382 -12.65 6.97 -14.14
N TYR A 383 -13.46 6.96 -13.28
CA TYR A 383 -13.65 6.17 -12.07
C TYR A 383 -14.86 5.24 -12.20
N ASP A 384 -14.65 3.97 -12.12
CA ASP A 384 -15.71 2.95 -12.02
C ASP A 384 -15.55 2.23 -10.68
N SER A 385 -16.34 2.62 -9.68
CA SER A 385 -16.38 1.92 -8.41
C SER A 385 -17.62 1.02 -8.34
N ARG A 386 -17.40 -0.24 -8.15
CA ARG A 386 -18.46 -1.19 -7.83
C ARG A 386 -18.35 -1.57 -6.35
N ARG A 387 -18.98 -0.74 -5.53
CA ARG A 387 -19.19 -1.13 -4.13
C ARG A 387 -20.24 -2.24 -4.11
N ARG A 388 -19.89 -3.41 -3.60
CA ARG A 388 -20.86 -4.51 -3.41
C ARG A 388 -21.86 -4.21 -2.27
N ASN A 389 -22.27 -2.92 -2.15
CA ASN A 389 -23.24 -2.52 -1.13
C ASN A 389 -24.64 -2.46 -1.76
N PRO A 390 -25.55 -3.35 -1.40
CA PRO A 390 -26.90 -3.40 -1.99
C PRO A 390 -27.80 -2.21 -1.67
N ARG A 391 -27.39 -1.32 -0.75
CA ARG A 391 -28.23 -0.17 -0.35
C ARG A 391 -28.38 0.91 -1.43
N ARG A 392 -27.44 1.04 -2.38
CA ARG A 392 -27.57 2.06 -3.45
C ARG A 392 -28.58 1.70 -4.53
N ARG A 393 -28.83 0.42 -4.80
CA ARG A 393 -29.85 0.03 -5.80
C ARG A 393 -31.28 0.41 -5.39
N THR A 394 -31.58 0.49 -4.11
CA THR A 394 -32.92 0.85 -3.62
C THR A 394 -33.24 2.34 -3.79
N CYS A 395 -32.27 3.23 -3.60
CA CYS A 395 -32.50 4.68 -3.77
C CYS A 395 -32.69 5.08 -5.23
N GLU A 396 -31.94 4.50 -6.14
CA GLU A 396 -32.04 4.82 -7.56
C GLU A 396 -33.33 4.26 -8.19
N ASN A 397 -33.73 3.06 -7.79
CA ASN A 397 -35.00 2.47 -8.20
C ASN A 397 -36.20 3.20 -7.61
N ARG A 398 -36.08 3.74 -6.39
CA ARG A 398 -37.13 4.58 -5.79
C ARG A 398 -37.26 5.92 -6.51
N ARG A 399 -36.16 6.54 -6.95
CA ARG A 399 -36.20 7.77 -7.74
C ARG A 399 -36.78 7.54 -9.13
N ARG A 400 -36.45 6.42 -9.79
CA ARG A 400 -37.00 6.07 -11.11
C ARG A 400 -38.51 5.73 -11.03
N ARG A 401 -38.97 5.07 -9.96
CA ARG A 401 -40.35 4.73 -9.72
C ARG A 401 -41.19 6.00 -9.47
N ASN A 402 -40.72 6.90 -8.63
CA ASN A 402 -41.40 8.18 -8.36
C ASN A 402 -41.47 9.09 -9.61
N HIS A 403 -40.45 9.06 -10.45
CA HIS A 403 -40.43 9.83 -11.69
C HIS A 403 -41.46 9.26 -12.70
N ARG A 404 -41.62 7.94 -12.76
CA ARG A 404 -42.56 7.24 -13.62
C ARG A 404 -44.01 7.48 -13.17
N GLU A 405 -44.27 7.45 -11.86
CA GLU A 405 -45.60 7.73 -11.30
C GLU A 405 -46.02 9.19 -11.48
N ARG A 406 -45.08 10.15 -11.34
CA ARG A 406 -45.37 11.57 -11.62
C ARG A 406 -45.68 11.83 -13.09
N ARG A 407 -45.05 11.08 -13.99
CA ARG A 407 -45.33 11.19 -15.44
C ARG A 407 -46.72 10.62 -15.81
N ILE A 408 -47.11 9.53 -15.16
CA ILE A 408 -48.42 8.90 -15.34
C ILE A 408 -49.55 9.82 -14.80
N ARG A 409 -49.34 10.48 -13.66
CA ARG A 409 -50.32 11.43 -13.10
C ARG A 409 -50.47 12.70 -13.93
N ARG A 410 -49.43 13.22 -14.56
CA ARG A 410 -49.49 14.38 -15.46
C ARG A 410 -50.23 14.07 -16.75
N ASN A 411 -50.14 12.87 -17.27
CA ASN A 411 -50.86 12.48 -18.48
C ASN A 411 -52.36 12.19 -18.22
N ARG A 412 -52.75 11.80 -16.99
CA ARG A 412 -54.16 11.62 -16.64
C ARG A 412 -54.90 12.94 -16.36
N GLY A 413 -54.19 14.02 -16.07
CA GLY A 413 -54.79 15.36 -15.87
C GLY A 413 -55.02 16.17 -17.15
N ARG A 414 -54.67 15.62 -18.33
CA ARG A 414 -54.88 16.30 -19.62
C ARG A 414 -56.03 15.73 -20.45
N ILE A 415 -56.78 14.78 -19.88
CA ILE A 415 -57.97 14.21 -20.54
C ILE A 415 -59.17 14.48 -19.62
N ARG A 416 -59.54 15.77 -19.54
CA ARG A 416 -60.85 16.28 -19.10
C ARG A 416 -61.03 17.68 -19.66
#